data_773bd2f67434e5383258e00c6f10c60a
#
_entry.id   773bd2f67434e5383258e00c6f10c60a
#
_cell.length_a   1.000
_cell.length_b   1.000
_cell.length_c   1.000
_cell.angle_alpha   90.00
_cell.angle_beta   90.00
_cell.angle_gamma   90.00
#
_symmetry.space_group_name_H-M   'P 1'
#
loop_
_entity.id
_entity.type
_entity.pdbx_description
1 polymer ?
#
loop_
_entity_poly.entity_id
_entity_poly.type
_entity_poly.pdbx_seq_one_letter_code
_entity_poly.pdbx_strand_id
1 'polypeptide(L)'
;MKLCYDNSGDAPTQILCSSGNKQVISSFSGRASATQVVALPSKPEEVNANVSVYIGDFGTYTVSPDRFIRGDKDVLVINPEYVKIAQLRAFETQEIGRTGDALGKYIVWEGGLQVDNELAHGLVADCTGS
;
A
#
# COMPACT_ATOMS: atom_id res chain seq x y z
N MET A 1 7.67 -8.28 -9.47
CA MET A 1 8.57 -7.12 -9.68
C MET A 1 9.11 -7.08 -11.11
N LYS A 2 9.86 -8.11 -11.56
CA LYS A 2 10.42 -8.16 -12.93
C LYS A 2 9.37 -7.93 -14.02
N LEU A 3 8.23 -8.61 -13.95
CA LEU A 3 7.15 -8.46 -14.95
C LEU A 3 6.60 -7.02 -15.03
N CYS A 4 6.45 -6.35 -13.89
CA CYS A 4 5.99 -4.96 -13.88
C CYS A 4 7.03 -4.05 -14.54
N TYR A 5 8.31 -4.23 -14.21
CA TYR A 5 9.40 -3.48 -14.80
C TYR A 5 9.52 -3.68 -16.32
N ASP A 6 9.46 -4.94 -16.75
CA ASP A 6 9.57 -5.30 -18.19
C ASP A 6 8.40 -4.74 -19.01
N ASN A 7 7.20 -4.63 -18.42
CA ASN A 7 5.99 -4.21 -19.12
C ASN A 7 5.74 -2.69 -19.07
N SER A 8 6.09 -2.04 -17.97
CA SER A 8 5.81 -0.61 -17.79
C SER A 8 7.02 0.31 -17.95
N GLY A 9 8.23 -0.27 -17.87
CA GLY A 9 9.47 0.51 -17.85
C GLY A 9 9.80 1.09 -16.47
N ASP A 10 8.83 1.11 -15.54
CA ASP A 10 8.99 1.63 -14.19
C ASP A 10 8.75 0.54 -13.16
N ALA A 11 9.61 0.51 -12.14
CA ALA A 11 9.44 -0.43 -11.04
C ALA A 11 8.36 0.05 -10.07
N PRO A 12 7.48 -0.84 -9.58
CA PRO A 12 6.59 -0.48 -8.49
C PRO A 12 7.41 -0.12 -7.23
N THR A 13 6.88 0.78 -6.42
CA THR A 13 7.60 1.28 -5.25
C THR A 13 6.97 0.87 -3.92
N GLN A 14 5.73 0.37 -3.95
CA GLN A 14 4.99 0.05 -2.74
C GLN A 14 4.45 -1.38 -2.76
N ILE A 15 4.59 -2.06 -1.64
CA ILE A 15 4.02 -3.38 -1.37
C ILE A 15 3.00 -3.22 -0.26
N LEU A 16 1.74 -3.53 -0.55
CA LEU A 16 0.66 -3.60 0.43
C LEU A 16 0.33 -5.05 0.74
N CYS A 17 0.32 -5.39 2.00
CA CYS A 17 0.07 -6.76 2.45
C CYS A 17 -0.75 -6.78 3.72
N SER A 18 -1.32 -7.95 4.05
CA SER A 18 -1.95 -8.18 5.34
C SER A 18 -0.94 -8.17 6.49
N SER A 19 -1.44 -8.12 7.71
CA SER A 19 -0.61 -8.17 8.91
C SER A 19 0.20 -9.48 9.02
N GLY A 20 -0.39 -10.63 8.66
CA GLY A 20 0.30 -11.91 8.65
C GLY A 20 1.42 -11.98 7.62
N ASN A 21 1.13 -11.60 6.37
CA ASN A 21 2.13 -11.53 5.33
C ASN A 21 3.26 -10.54 5.66
N LYS A 22 2.95 -9.46 6.36
CA LYS A 22 3.97 -8.52 6.84
C LYS A 22 4.94 -9.18 7.82
N GLN A 23 4.46 -10.02 8.72
CA GLN A 23 5.31 -10.77 9.66
C GLN A 23 6.21 -11.76 8.92
N VAL A 24 5.67 -12.46 7.91
CA VAL A 24 6.43 -13.38 7.06
C VAL A 24 7.53 -12.62 6.32
N ILE A 25 7.22 -11.48 5.70
CA ILE A 25 8.22 -10.65 5.00
C ILE A 25 9.29 -10.16 5.98
N SER A 26 8.93 -9.77 7.18
CA SER A 26 9.88 -9.36 8.21
C SER A 26 10.81 -10.50 8.64
N SER A 27 10.35 -11.75 8.57
CA SER A 27 11.18 -12.92 8.87
C SER A 27 12.25 -13.20 7.82
N PHE A 28 12.13 -12.67 6.59
CA PHE A 28 13.12 -12.83 5.53
C PHE A 28 14.43 -12.08 5.81
N SER A 29 14.43 -11.11 6.70
CA SER A 29 15.63 -10.35 7.08
C SER A 29 16.77 -11.22 7.58
N GLY A 30 16.48 -12.39 8.14
CA GLY A 30 17.50 -13.34 8.61
C GLY A 30 18.21 -14.13 7.51
N ARG A 31 17.76 -14.05 6.26
CA ARG A 31 18.35 -14.79 5.13
C ARG A 31 19.20 -13.93 4.18
N ALA A 32 19.02 -12.62 4.20
CA ALA A 32 19.82 -11.72 3.38
C ALA A 32 21.15 -11.42 4.08
N SER A 33 22.25 -11.90 3.52
CA SER A 33 23.61 -11.64 4.03
C SER A 33 24.04 -10.17 3.99
N ALA A 34 23.18 -9.29 3.53
CA ALA A 34 23.37 -7.85 3.46
C ALA A 34 22.23 -7.14 4.20
N THR A 35 21.91 -7.59 5.39
CA THR A 35 21.09 -6.79 6.28
C THR A 35 21.94 -5.61 6.71
N GLN A 36 21.81 -4.49 6.03
CA GLN A 36 22.17 -3.23 6.63
C GLN A 36 21.21 -3.02 7.79
N VAL A 37 21.56 -3.62 8.91
CA VAL A 37 21.04 -3.20 10.19
C VAL A 37 21.53 -1.77 10.30
N VAL A 38 20.66 -0.82 10.02
CA VAL A 38 20.88 0.55 10.48
C VAL A 38 20.85 0.44 11.99
N ALA A 39 21.98 0.11 12.54
CA ALA A 39 22.23 0.22 13.96
C ALA A 39 22.18 1.71 14.26
N LEU A 40 20.99 2.20 14.58
CA LEU A 40 20.87 3.42 15.34
C LEU A 40 21.66 3.19 16.64
N PRO A 41 22.61 4.07 16.96
CA PRO A 41 23.38 3.94 18.19
C PRO A 41 22.50 4.39 19.37
N SER A 42 21.56 3.55 19.76
CA SER A 42 20.73 3.86 20.90
C SER A 42 20.20 2.58 21.53
N LYS A 43 20.80 2.27 22.65
CA LYS A 43 20.40 1.31 23.68
C LYS A 43 20.45 -0.18 23.29
N PRO A 44 21.17 -0.99 24.05
CA PRO A 44 21.35 -2.42 23.79
C PRO A 44 20.08 -3.29 24.09
N GLU A 45 18.93 -2.67 24.27
CA GLU A 45 17.68 -3.35 24.65
C GLU A 45 16.59 -3.33 23.54
N GLU A 46 16.82 -2.69 22.40
CA GLU A 46 15.84 -2.65 21.29
C GLU A 46 16.15 -3.72 20.25
N VAL A 47 15.31 -4.74 20.19
CA VAL A 47 15.33 -5.72 19.09
C VAL A 47 14.39 -5.25 17.99
N ASN A 48 14.92 -4.69 16.91
CA ASN A 48 14.17 -4.30 15.73
C ASN A 48 14.07 -5.47 14.74
N ALA A 49 12.94 -6.18 14.78
CA ALA A 49 12.63 -7.28 13.85
C ALA A 49 11.66 -6.82 12.73
N ASN A 50 11.76 -5.58 12.25
CA ASN A 50 10.83 -5.04 11.27
C ASN A 50 11.52 -4.68 9.97
N VAL A 51 11.03 -5.24 8.84
CA VAL A 51 11.45 -4.83 7.50
C VAL A 51 10.37 -3.91 6.92
N SER A 52 10.65 -2.62 6.87
CA SER A 52 9.77 -1.62 6.24
C SER A 52 10.20 -1.29 4.81
N VAL A 53 11.45 -1.56 4.46
CA VAL A 53 12.03 -1.29 3.14
C VAL A 53 12.71 -2.56 2.64
N TYR A 54 12.39 -2.93 1.42
CA TYR A 54 13.04 -4.02 0.71
C TYR A 54 13.77 -3.46 -0.51
N ILE A 55 15.06 -3.73 -0.62
CA ILE A 55 15.89 -3.32 -1.75
C ILE A 55 16.08 -4.55 -2.63
N GLY A 56 15.56 -4.47 -3.84
CA GLY A 56 15.70 -5.52 -4.86
C GLY A 56 16.48 -5.03 -6.07
N ASP A 57 16.72 -5.93 -7.03
CA ASP A 57 17.48 -5.63 -8.27
C ASP A 57 16.82 -4.55 -9.13
N PHE A 58 15.50 -4.37 -9.01
CA PHE A 58 14.70 -3.43 -9.82
C PHE A 58 14.32 -2.16 -9.06
N GLY A 59 14.77 -1.97 -7.83
CA GLY A 59 14.49 -0.76 -7.05
C GLY A 59 14.25 -1.00 -5.57
N THR A 60 13.79 0.05 -4.92
CA THR A 60 13.49 0.07 -3.49
C THR A 60 11.99 0.03 -3.28
N TYR A 61 11.52 -0.88 -2.45
CA TYR A 61 10.11 -1.11 -2.17
C TYR A 61 9.80 -0.81 -0.71
N THR A 62 8.75 -0.05 -0.48
CA THR A 62 8.23 0.17 0.88
C THR A 62 7.16 -0.86 1.17
N VAL A 63 7.32 -1.60 2.26
CA VAL A 63 6.37 -2.63 2.69
C VAL A 63 5.47 -2.08 3.78
N SER A 64 4.20 -1.89 3.46
CA SER A 64 3.19 -1.35 4.38
C SER A 64 2.09 -2.37 4.64
N PRO A 65 1.75 -2.63 5.90
CA PRO A 65 0.58 -3.44 6.21
C PRO A 65 -0.70 -2.64 5.98
N ASP A 66 -1.69 -3.26 5.35
CA ASP A 66 -3.03 -2.71 5.17
C ASP A 66 -4.05 -3.57 5.89
N ARG A 67 -4.78 -2.97 6.82
CA ARG A 67 -5.81 -3.65 7.62
C ARG A 67 -7.06 -4.05 6.83
N PHE A 68 -7.25 -3.50 5.64
CA PHE A 68 -8.38 -3.83 4.79
C PHE A 68 -8.14 -5.08 3.94
N ILE A 69 -6.87 -5.44 3.72
CA ILE A 69 -6.51 -6.71 3.09
C ILE A 69 -6.69 -7.80 4.14
N ARG A 70 -7.82 -8.51 4.05
CA ARG A 70 -8.18 -9.58 4.98
C ARG A 70 -7.84 -10.94 4.39
N GLY A 71 -7.32 -11.81 5.26
CA GLY A 71 -6.84 -13.13 4.85
C GLY A 71 -5.45 -13.01 4.21
N ASP A 72 -4.51 -13.77 4.68
CA ASP A 72 -3.09 -13.68 4.31
C ASP A 72 -2.79 -14.28 2.92
N LYS A 73 -3.73 -14.11 1.98
CA LYS A 73 -3.66 -14.70 0.65
C LYS A 73 -3.07 -13.78 -0.41
N ASP A 74 -3.30 -12.49 -0.26
CA ASP A 74 -3.00 -11.54 -1.34
C ASP A 74 -1.97 -10.50 -0.89
N VAL A 75 -1.06 -10.18 -1.80
CA VAL A 75 -0.08 -9.10 -1.66
C VAL A 75 -0.14 -8.24 -2.91
N LEU A 76 -0.44 -6.96 -2.74
CA LEU A 76 -0.50 -5.98 -3.80
C LEU A 76 0.84 -5.28 -3.96
N VAL A 77 1.29 -5.18 -5.18
CA VAL A 77 2.51 -4.45 -5.55
C VAL A 77 2.08 -3.30 -6.44
N ILE A 78 2.26 -2.08 -5.97
CA ILE A 78 1.66 -0.89 -6.56
C ILE A 78 2.73 0.14 -6.89
N ASN A 79 2.56 0.81 -8.03
CA ASN A 79 3.23 2.06 -8.31
C ASN A 79 2.25 3.22 -8.09
N PRO A 80 2.41 4.03 -7.03
CA PRO A 80 1.47 5.11 -6.72
C PRO A 80 1.37 6.20 -7.79
N GLU A 81 2.36 6.31 -8.67
CA GLU A 81 2.36 7.33 -9.74
C GLU A 81 1.23 7.10 -10.76
N TYR A 82 0.84 5.84 -10.94
CA TYR A 82 -0.22 5.44 -11.88
C TYR A 82 -1.59 5.27 -11.23
N VAL A 83 -1.72 5.62 -9.94
CA VAL A 83 -2.98 5.51 -9.20
C VAL A 83 -3.41 6.90 -8.76
N LYS A 84 -4.60 7.32 -9.19
CA LYS A 84 -5.15 8.65 -8.90
C LYS A 84 -6.61 8.54 -8.48
N ILE A 85 -7.06 9.55 -7.77
CA ILE A 85 -8.49 9.73 -7.51
C ILE A 85 -9.01 10.72 -8.55
N ALA A 86 -9.82 10.23 -9.50
CA ALA A 86 -10.53 11.07 -10.46
C ALA A 86 -11.78 11.62 -9.79
N GLN A 87 -11.86 12.92 -9.66
CA GLN A 87 -12.95 13.62 -8.99
C GLN A 87 -13.81 14.34 -10.02
N LEU A 88 -15.08 13.95 -10.10
CA LEU A 88 -16.06 14.63 -10.96
C LEU A 88 -16.66 15.84 -10.25
N ARG A 89 -17.03 15.68 -8.97
CA ARG A 89 -17.50 16.76 -8.10
C ARG A 89 -16.71 16.77 -6.80
N ALA A 90 -16.24 17.95 -6.42
CA ALA A 90 -15.65 18.17 -5.12
C ALA A 90 -16.68 17.99 -4.00
N PHE A 91 -16.23 17.91 -2.77
CA PHE A 91 -17.12 17.98 -1.62
C PHE A 91 -17.89 19.29 -1.62
N GLU A 92 -19.19 19.21 -1.81
CA GLU A 92 -20.11 20.34 -1.80
C GLU A 92 -21.22 20.09 -0.79
N THR A 93 -21.51 21.10 0.01
CA THR A 93 -22.61 21.06 0.96
C THR A 93 -23.79 21.77 0.37
N GLN A 94 -24.91 21.06 0.22
CA GLN A 94 -26.16 21.63 -0.26
C GLN A 94 -27.21 21.66 0.87
N GLU A 95 -27.97 22.74 0.92
CA GLU A 95 -29.05 22.86 1.89
C GLU A 95 -30.31 22.20 1.37
N ILE A 96 -30.93 21.41 2.23
CA ILE A 96 -32.25 20.82 1.98
C ILE A 96 -33.32 21.84 2.42
N GLY A 97 -34.38 21.96 1.64
CA GLY A 97 -35.49 22.85 2.02
C GLY A 97 -36.00 22.57 3.45
N ARG A 98 -36.28 23.64 4.17
CA ARG A 98 -36.78 23.57 5.57
C ARG A 98 -38.03 22.72 5.67
N THR A 99 -37.99 21.70 6.49
CA THR A 99 -39.15 20.91 6.88
C THR A 99 -39.35 21.14 8.40
N GLY A 100 -40.23 22.09 8.74
CA GLY A 100 -40.40 22.51 10.13
C GLY A 100 -39.26 23.39 10.65
N ASP A 101 -38.85 23.17 11.89
CA ASP A 101 -37.79 23.97 12.56
C ASP A 101 -36.38 23.38 12.42
N ALA A 102 -36.21 22.36 11.59
CA ALA A 102 -34.95 21.71 11.35
C ALA A 102 -34.24 22.23 10.07
N LEU A 103 -32.93 22.47 10.15
CA LEU A 103 -32.08 22.75 9.00
C LEU A 103 -31.37 21.46 8.57
N GLY A 104 -31.72 20.94 7.40
CA GLY A 104 -31.06 19.78 6.82
C GLY A 104 -29.98 20.21 5.81
N LYS A 105 -28.83 19.54 5.84
CA LYS A 105 -27.77 19.70 4.84
C LYS A 105 -27.30 18.32 4.40
N TYR A 106 -26.95 18.18 3.12
CA TYR A 106 -26.31 16.97 2.63
C TYR A 106 -24.99 17.31 1.96
N ILE A 107 -24.07 16.38 2.03
CA ILE A 107 -22.74 16.51 1.42
C ILE A 107 -22.70 15.55 0.23
N VAL A 108 -22.36 16.08 -0.93
CA VAL A 108 -22.17 15.31 -2.17
C VAL A 108 -20.70 15.31 -2.52
N TRP A 109 -20.24 14.14 -2.91
CA TRP A 109 -18.93 13.95 -3.55
C TRP A 109 -19.07 12.87 -4.61
N GLU A 110 -18.52 13.11 -5.78
CA GLU A 110 -18.52 12.13 -6.86
C GLU A 110 -17.08 11.95 -7.35
N GLY A 111 -16.62 10.73 -7.33
CA GLY A 111 -15.28 10.39 -7.80
C GLY A 111 -15.07 8.89 -7.86
N GLY A 112 -13.94 8.49 -8.40
CA GLY A 112 -13.54 7.11 -8.54
C GLY A 112 -12.03 6.94 -8.57
N LEU A 113 -11.59 5.70 -8.43
CA LEU A 113 -10.20 5.33 -8.60
C LEU A 113 -9.88 5.27 -10.10
N GLN A 114 -8.83 5.96 -10.50
CA GLN A 114 -8.27 5.90 -11.85
C GLN A 114 -6.91 5.19 -11.79
N VAL A 115 -6.73 4.20 -12.64
CA VAL A 115 -5.46 3.50 -12.84
C VAL A 115 -5.01 3.79 -14.26
N ASP A 116 -3.91 4.52 -14.41
CA ASP A 116 -3.43 4.96 -15.72
C ASP A 116 -2.70 3.83 -16.48
N ASN A 117 -2.01 2.94 -15.75
CA ASN A 117 -1.31 1.80 -16.33
C ASN A 117 -1.43 0.56 -15.43
N GLU A 118 -2.24 -0.39 -15.85
CA GLU A 118 -2.45 -1.64 -15.11
C GLU A 118 -1.19 -2.54 -15.06
N LEU A 119 -0.34 -2.48 -16.07
CA LEU A 119 0.86 -3.30 -16.19
C LEU A 119 1.98 -2.87 -15.20
N ALA A 120 1.87 -1.65 -14.64
CA ALA A 120 2.78 -1.16 -13.61
C ALA A 120 2.48 -1.74 -12.21
N HIS A 121 1.36 -2.46 -12.08
CA HIS A 121 0.92 -3.06 -10.84
C HIS A 121 1.02 -4.58 -10.90
N GLY A 122 1.09 -5.20 -9.74
CA GLY A 122 1.12 -6.66 -9.62
C GLY A 122 0.31 -7.15 -8.43
N LEU A 123 -0.26 -8.32 -8.60
CA LEU A 123 -0.93 -9.06 -7.53
C LEU A 123 -0.20 -10.39 -7.34
N VAL A 124 0.18 -10.69 -6.12
CA VAL A 124 0.57 -12.03 -5.71
C VAL A 124 -0.60 -12.62 -4.95
N ALA A 125 -1.30 -13.55 -5.59
CA ALA A 125 -2.46 -14.22 -5.03
C ALA A 125 -2.11 -15.60 -4.45
N ASP A 126 -3.02 -16.13 -3.65
CA ASP A 126 -2.93 -17.48 -3.07
C ASP A 126 -1.67 -17.74 -2.23
N CYS A 127 -1.17 -16.71 -1.55
CA CYS A 127 -0.14 -16.90 -0.54
C CYS A 127 -0.69 -17.84 0.53
N THR A 128 -0.02 -18.94 0.81
CA THR A 128 -0.34 -19.81 1.94
C THR A 128 0.25 -19.17 3.18
N GLY A 129 -0.58 -18.47 3.92
CA GLY A 129 -0.25 -18.03 5.27
C GLY A 129 -0.04 -19.25 6.18
N SER A 130 1.07 -19.26 6.87
CA SER A 130 1.37 -20.27 7.91
C SER A 130 0.66 -19.90 9.21
#